data_7d184e375ef0465ba8a252d6c4881f58
#
_entry.id   7d184e375ef0465ba8a252d6c4881f58
#
_cell.length_a   1.000
_cell.length_b   1.000
_cell.length_c   1.000
_cell.angle_alpha   90.00
_cell.angle_beta   90.00
_cell.angle_gamma   90.00
#
_symmetry.space_group_name_H-M   'P 1'
#
loop_
_entity.id
_entity.type
_entity.pdbx_description
1 polymer ?
#
loop_
_entity_poly.entity_id
_entity_poly.type
_entity_poly.pdbx_seq_one_letter_code
_entity_poly.pdbx_strand_id
1 'polypeptide(L)'
;GNIVRSLKNLDYPSELYDIYVIADNCNDNTAKIARESGAIVYERFDNKKRGKGFALQWMFRKLFAMEKSYDAVCVFDADNLVSPGFLKEMNKQLLRGYEVVQGYLDSKNPFDSLISSCYAITYWLNNRLFQLPRYYLGLSCAIGGTGFTVSTRVLKEIGWDATCLTEDLEFTIKLVLAGKKVYWAHNAVVYD
;
A
#
# COMPACT_ATOMS: atom_id res chain seq x y z
N GLY A 1 9.17 -13.75 -1.91
CA GLY A 1 8.49 -14.23 -2.99
C GLY A 1 8.05 -13.31 -4.12
N ASN A 2 6.87 -13.59 -4.63
CA ASN A 2 6.38 -12.98 -5.88
C ASN A 2 6.24 -11.47 -5.81
N ILE A 3 5.72 -10.93 -4.73
CA ILE A 3 5.60 -9.47 -4.54
C ILE A 3 6.97 -8.79 -4.62
N VAL A 4 8.00 -9.31 -3.94
CA VAL A 4 9.34 -8.70 -3.97
C VAL A 4 9.92 -8.72 -5.39
N ARG A 5 9.71 -9.79 -6.15
CA ARG A 5 10.13 -9.87 -7.55
C ARG A 5 9.40 -8.85 -8.43
N SER A 6 8.08 -8.69 -8.26
CA SER A 6 7.33 -7.68 -9.02
C SER A 6 7.78 -6.26 -8.69
N LEU A 7 8.08 -5.98 -7.41
CA LEU A 7 8.62 -4.69 -6.98
C LEU A 7 10.04 -4.41 -7.50
N LYS A 8 10.86 -5.45 -7.68
CA LYS A 8 12.19 -5.30 -8.32
C LYS A 8 12.14 -5.07 -9.83
N ASN A 9 11.04 -5.45 -10.45
CA ASN A 9 10.81 -5.29 -11.89
C ASN A 9 10.04 -4.00 -12.23
N LEU A 10 9.94 -3.06 -11.29
CA LEU A 10 9.32 -1.76 -11.54
C LEU A 10 10.16 -0.95 -12.54
N ASP A 11 9.49 -0.28 -13.46
CA ASP A 11 10.08 0.69 -14.38
C ASP A 11 10.32 2.01 -13.64
N TYR A 12 11.24 1.97 -12.68
CA TYR A 12 11.64 3.09 -11.82
C TYR A 12 13.10 2.90 -11.39
N PRO A 13 13.92 3.97 -11.27
CA PRO A 13 15.32 3.84 -10.88
C PRO A 13 15.46 3.14 -9.53
N SER A 14 16.21 2.04 -9.51
CA SER A 14 16.32 1.16 -8.33
C SER A 14 17.00 1.82 -7.12
N GLU A 15 17.79 2.86 -7.35
CA GLU A 15 18.46 3.66 -6.32
C GLU A 15 17.50 4.64 -5.60
N LEU A 16 16.30 4.87 -6.16
CA LEU A 16 15.31 5.79 -5.61
C LEU A 16 14.27 5.13 -4.71
N TYR A 17 14.31 3.81 -4.54
CA TYR A 17 13.39 3.12 -3.63
C TYR A 17 14.05 1.94 -2.94
N ASP A 18 13.53 1.59 -1.78
CA ASP A 18 13.87 0.38 -1.05
C ASP A 18 12.62 -0.47 -0.83
N ILE A 19 12.82 -1.79 -0.78
CA ILE A 19 11.74 -2.75 -0.53
C ILE A 19 11.89 -3.27 0.89
N TYR A 20 10.95 -2.92 1.75
CA TYR A 20 10.85 -3.40 3.12
C TYR A 20 9.77 -4.48 3.24
N VAL A 21 10.09 -5.57 3.90
CA VAL A 21 9.13 -6.62 4.23
C VAL A 21 9.03 -6.74 5.74
N ILE A 22 7.81 -6.70 6.27
CA ILE A 22 7.52 -6.95 7.66
C ILE A 22 7.06 -8.41 7.78
N ALA A 23 7.91 -9.27 8.35
CA ALA A 23 7.55 -10.63 8.71
C ALA A 23 6.93 -10.61 10.12
N ASP A 24 5.59 -10.42 10.18
CA ASP A 24 4.87 -10.26 11.46
C ASP A 24 4.41 -11.60 12.00
N ASN A 25 5.00 -12.02 13.13
CA ASN A 25 4.72 -13.29 13.81
C ASN A 25 4.87 -14.53 12.90
N CYS A 26 5.81 -14.49 11.94
CA CYS A 26 6.08 -15.61 11.05
C CYS A 26 7.04 -16.60 11.71
N ASN A 27 6.64 -17.89 11.76
CA ASN A 27 7.46 -18.99 12.28
C ASN A 27 7.97 -19.92 11.15
N ASP A 28 7.79 -19.51 9.90
CA ASP A 28 8.13 -20.25 8.69
C ASP A 28 9.30 -19.59 7.93
N ASN A 29 9.52 -20.02 6.69
CA ASN A 29 10.59 -19.48 5.84
C ASN A 29 10.27 -18.11 5.21
N THR A 30 9.19 -17.43 5.60
CA THR A 30 8.76 -16.15 4.98
C THR A 30 9.87 -15.11 5.00
N ALA A 31 10.48 -14.88 6.16
CA ALA A 31 11.56 -13.88 6.31
C ALA A 31 12.80 -14.25 5.46
N LYS A 32 13.17 -15.54 5.44
CA LYS A 32 14.29 -16.05 4.64
C LYS A 32 14.04 -15.85 3.14
N ILE A 33 12.88 -16.28 2.65
CA ILE A 33 12.51 -16.16 1.23
C ILE A 33 12.49 -14.68 0.79
N ALA A 34 11.99 -13.79 1.64
CA ALA A 34 11.96 -12.36 1.34
C ALA A 34 13.37 -11.75 1.23
N ARG A 35 14.30 -12.12 2.14
CA ARG A 35 15.72 -11.71 2.07
C ARG A 35 16.41 -12.24 0.83
N GLU A 36 16.24 -13.53 0.52
CA GLU A 36 16.80 -14.16 -0.68
C GLU A 36 16.23 -13.53 -1.97
N SER A 37 15.00 -13.01 -1.94
CA SER A 37 14.42 -12.23 -3.02
C SER A 37 14.98 -10.81 -3.11
N GLY A 38 15.80 -10.37 -2.13
CA GLY A 38 16.49 -9.08 -2.08
C GLY A 38 15.71 -7.95 -1.46
N ALA A 39 14.79 -8.23 -0.54
CA ALA A 39 14.14 -7.24 0.31
C ALA A 39 14.93 -7.02 1.61
N ILE A 40 14.77 -5.83 2.19
CA ILE A 40 15.17 -5.52 3.57
C ILE A 40 14.06 -6.05 4.48
N VAL A 41 14.37 -7.05 5.31
CA VAL A 41 13.35 -7.74 6.10
C VAL A 41 13.47 -7.40 7.57
N TYR A 42 12.36 -6.97 8.15
CA TYR A 42 12.18 -6.80 9.58
C TYR A 42 11.23 -7.85 10.13
N GLU A 43 11.70 -8.60 11.10
CA GLU A 43 10.89 -9.58 11.84
C GLU A 43 10.30 -8.91 13.07
N ARG A 44 9.00 -9.09 13.27
CA ARG A 44 8.26 -8.58 14.41
C ARG A 44 7.53 -9.75 15.08
N PHE A 45 7.71 -9.87 16.39
CA PHE A 45 7.02 -10.86 17.22
C PHE A 45 6.28 -10.12 18.34
N ASP A 46 4.96 -10.08 18.24
CA ASP A 46 4.09 -9.46 19.25
C ASP A 46 2.74 -10.18 19.29
N ASN A 47 2.54 -11.00 20.30
CA ASN A 47 1.30 -11.77 20.46
C ASN A 47 0.10 -10.95 20.95
N LYS A 48 0.32 -9.74 21.46
CA LYS A 48 -0.74 -8.87 21.97
C LYS A 48 -1.25 -7.90 20.90
N LYS A 49 -0.37 -7.42 20.03
CA LYS A 49 -0.70 -6.46 18.98
C LYS A 49 -0.52 -7.12 17.61
N ARG A 50 -1.46 -7.99 17.26
CA ARG A 50 -1.47 -8.71 15.99
C ARG A 50 -2.24 -7.95 14.92
N GLY A 51 -1.87 -8.12 13.67
CA GLY A 51 -2.55 -7.57 12.50
C GLY A 51 -1.75 -6.47 11.78
N LYS A 52 -2.16 -6.22 10.55
CA LYS A 52 -1.49 -5.33 9.59
C LYS A 52 -1.33 -3.91 10.12
N GLY A 53 -2.37 -3.33 10.73
CA GLY A 53 -2.32 -1.99 11.28
C GLY A 53 -1.22 -1.82 12.33
N PHE A 54 -1.08 -2.79 13.25
CA PHE A 54 0.00 -2.77 14.26
C PHE A 54 1.38 -2.98 13.66
N ALA A 55 1.50 -3.86 12.65
CA ALA A 55 2.76 -4.09 11.94
C ALA A 55 3.23 -2.84 11.20
N LEU A 56 2.32 -2.15 10.51
CA LEU A 56 2.59 -0.87 9.84
C LEU A 56 2.96 0.23 10.85
N GLN A 57 2.21 0.39 11.95
CA GLN A 57 2.54 1.35 13.01
C GLN A 57 3.98 1.14 13.53
N TRP A 58 4.34 -0.10 13.81
CA TRP A 58 5.67 -0.45 14.29
C TRP A 58 6.76 -0.14 13.24
N MET A 59 6.50 -0.44 11.96
CA MET A 59 7.46 -0.20 10.89
C MET A 59 7.64 1.30 10.60
N PHE A 60 6.58 2.08 10.60
CA PHE A 60 6.68 3.53 10.39
C PHE A 60 7.50 4.21 11.48
N ARG A 61 7.36 3.80 12.75
CA ARG A 61 8.23 4.29 13.83
C ARG A 61 9.71 3.98 13.58
N LYS A 62 10.02 2.79 13.05
CA LYS A 62 11.38 2.42 12.65
C LYS A 62 11.87 3.26 11.47
N LEU A 63 11.07 3.39 10.42
CA LEU A 63 11.42 4.19 9.25
C LEU A 63 11.73 5.65 9.62
N PHE A 64 10.96 6.24 10.53
CA PHE A 64 11.19 7.62 10.97
C PHE A 64 12.41 7.80 11.86
N ALA A 65 12.92 6.73 12.46
CA ALA A 65 14.14 6.72 13.28
C ALA A 65 15.42 6.43 12.47
N MET A 66 15.29 6.11 11.18
CA MET A 66 16.45 5.87 10.30
C MET A 66 17.08 7.19 9.85
N GLU A 67 18.39 7.15 9.57
CA GLU A 67 19.10 8.28 8.97
C GLU A 67 18.62 8.55 7.54
N LYS A 68 18.27 7.49 6.79
CA LYS A 68 17.73 7.59 5.43
C LYS A 68 16.30 8.11 5.49
N SER A 69 16.03 9.20 4.79
CA SER A 69 14.69 9.77 4.64
C SER A 69 14.06 9.35 3.30
N TYR A 70 12.74 9.21 3.31
CA TYR A 70 11.92 8.91 2.13
C TYR A 70 10.84 9.97 1.97
N ASP A 71 10.52 10.33 0.73
CA ASP A 71 9.47 11.31 0.43
C ASP A 71 8.08 10.71 0.66
N ALA A 72 7.92 9.42 0.38
CA ALA A 72 6.66 8.72 0.52
C ALA A 72 6.87 7.22 0.83
N VAL A 73 5.82 6.58 1.30
CA VAL A 73 5.76 5.14 1.54
C VAL A 73 4.61 4.55 0.73
N CYS A 74 4.89 3.49 -0.03
CA CYS A 74 3.89 2.64 -0.68
C CYS A 74 3.65 1.40 0.15
N VAL A 75 2.39 1.00 0.33
CA VAL A 75 2.00 -0.17 1.12
C VAL A 75 1.34 -1.20 0.22
N PHE A 76 1.79 -2.45 0.33
CA PHE A 76 1.27 -3.60 -0.40
C PHE A 76 1.07 -4.78 0.53
N ASP A 77 0.11 -5.63 0.20
CA ASP A 77 -0.05 -6.94 0.82
C ASP A 77 0.94 -7.96 0.24
N ALA A 78 1.28 -8.97 1.03
CA ALA A 78 2.37 -9.90 0.72
C ALA A 78 2.10 -10.81 -0.49
N ASP A 79 0.85 -10.96 -0.87
CA ASP A 79 0.38 -11.78 -1.99
C ASP A 79 0.10 -11.00 -3.27
N ASN A 80 0.19 -9.68 -3.24
CA ASN A 80 -0.04 -8.84 -4.41
C ASN A 80 1.03 -8.99 -5.50
N LEU A 81 0.64 -8.57 -6.72
CA LEU A 81 1.56 -8.27 -7.81
C LEU A 81 1.38 -6.80 -8.22
N VAL A 82 2.47 -6.14 -8.59
CA VAL A 82 2.49 -4.70 -8.87
C VAL A 82 2.85 -4.47 -10.34
N SER A 83 2.08 -3.62 -11.03
CA SER A 83 2.38 -3.26 -12.42
C SER A 83 3.71 -2.52 -12.55
N PRO A 84 4.49 -2.73 -13.61
CA PRO A 84 5.81 -2.10 -13.78
C PRO A 84 5.79 -0.58 -13.68
N GLY A 85 4.72 0.07 -14.14
CA GLY A 85 4.58 1.53 -14.14
C GLY A 85 4.09 2.14 -12.82
N PHE A 86 3.86 1.34 -11.78
CA PHE A 86 3.22 1.77 -10.54
C PHE A 86 3.91 2.98 -9.89
N LEU A 87 5.22 2.89 -9.61
CA LEU A 87 5.95 3.98 -8.95
C LEU A 87 6.04 5.24 -9.83
N LYS A 88 6.14 5.10 -11.15
CA LYS A 88 6.08 6.26 -12.07
C LYS A 88 4.77 7.03 -11.92
N GLU A 89 3.64 6.32 -11.92
CA GLU A 89 2.33 6.95 -11.78
C GLU A 89 2.14 7.54 -10.38
N MET A 90 2.58 6.87 -9.31
CA MET A 90 2.52 7.42 -7.96
C MET A 90 3.38 8.67 -7.81
N ASN A 91 4.62 8.64 -8.31
CA ASN A 91 5.50 9.82 -8.30
C ASN A 91 4.90 11.00 -9.07
N LYS A 92 4.30 10.76 -10.23
CA LYS A 92 3.58 11.77 -11.00
C LYS A 92 2.44 12.43 -10.20
N GLN A 93 1.72 11.65 -9.37
CA GLN A 93 0.68 12.20 -8.52
C GLN A 93 1.27 13.03 -7.35
N LEU A 94 2.35 12.53 -6.72
CA LEU A 94 3.05 13.25 -5.67
C LEU A 94 3.62 14.60 -6.17
N LEU A 95 4.19 14.62 -7.38
CA LEU A 95 4.68 15.85 -8.02
C LEU A 95 3.55 16.86 -8.32
N ARG A 96 2.29 16.43 -8.44
CA ARG A 96 1.10 17.29 -8.52
C ARG A 96 0.65 17.82 -7.17
N GLY A 97 1.34 17.45 -6.09
CA GLY A 97 1.00 17.83 -4.73
C GLY A 97 -0.02 16.92 -4.05
N TYR A 98 -0.34 15.75 -4.62
CA TYR A 98 -1.26 14.78 -4.02
C TYR A 98 -0.50 13.93 -3.00
N GLU A 99 -0.76 14.15 -1.73
CA GLU A 99 0.02 13.55 -0.63
C GLU A 99 -0.40 12.13 -0.27
N VAL A 100 -1.63 11.75 -0.58
CA VAL A 100 -2.17 10.40 -0.35
C VAL A 100 -2.86 9.95 -1.63
N VAL A 101 -2.43 8.80 -2.16
CA VAL A 101 -2.89 8.31 -3.46
C VAL A 101 -3.18 6.82 -3.36
N GLN A 102 -4.39 6.42 -3.74
CA GLN A 102 -4.78 5.02 -3.92
C GLN A 102 -4.57 4.62 -5.38
N GLY A 103 -3.95 3.47 -5.62
CA GLY A 103 -3.85 2.85 -6.93
C GLY A 103 -5.13 2.14 -7.35
N TYR A 104 -5.14 1.63 -8.57
CA TYR A 104 -6.20 0.79 -9.10
C TYR A 104 -6.01 -0.64 -8.58
N LEU A 105 -7.00 -1.15 -7.86
CA LEU A 105 -7.01 -2.54 -7.40
C LEU A 105 -7.66 -3.42 -8.46
N ASP A 106 -6.96 -4.45 -8.91
CA ASP A 106 -7.45 -5.45 -9.84
C ASP A 106 -7.25 -6.85 -9.28
N SER A 107 -7.90 -7.83 -9.87
CA SER A 107 -7.71 -9.24 -9.50
C SER A 107 -6.65 -9.89 -10.38
N LYS A 108 -5.73 -10.65 -9.76
CA LYS A 108 -4.71 -11.44 -10.48
C LYS A 108 -5.26 -12.72 -11.11
N ASN A 109 -6.40 -13.22 -10.61
CA ASN A 109 -6.97 -14.52 -11.02
C ASN A 109 -8.51 -14.50 -11.08
N PRO A 110 -9.12 -13.57 -11.85
CA PRO A 110 -10.57 -13.32 -11.83
C PRO A 110 -11.43 -14.51 -12.26
N PHE A 111 -10.85 -15.52 -12.93
CA PHE A 111 -11.58 -16.66 -13.50
C PHE A 111 -11.26 -18.00 -12.84
N ASP A 112 -10.45 -18.04 -11.77
CA ASP A 112 -10.05 -19.28 -11.11
C ASP A 112 -11.20 -19.96 -10.34
N SER A 113 -12.14 -19.17 -9.83
CA SER A 113 -13.31 -19.67 -9.09
C SER A 113 -14.44 -18.64 -9.10
N LEU A 114 -15.65 -19.08 -8.69
CA LEU A 114 -16.78 -18.16 -8.50
C LEU A 114 -16.44 -17.08 -7.45
N ILE A 115 -15.71 -17.44 -6.40
CA ILE A 115 -15.31 -16.50 -5.35
C ILE A 115 -14.35 -15.45 -5.90
N SER A 116 -13.30 -15.85 -6.62
CA SER A 116 -12.37 -14.90 -7.24
C SER A 116 -13.05 -13.99 -8.28
N SER A 117 -14.02 -14.54 -9.04
CA SER A 117 -14.85 -13.73 -9.95
C SER A 117 -15.66 -12.66 -9.21
N CYS A 118 -16.28 -13.01 -8.08
CA CYS A 118 -17.03 -12.05 -7.26
C CYS A 118 -16.13 -10.95 -6.70
N TYR A 119 -14.92 -11.30 -6.23
CA TYR A 119 -13.93 -10.30 -5.78
C TYR A 119 -13.49 -9.38 -6.92
N ALA A 120 -13.20 -9.94 -8.10
CA ALA A 120 -12.84 -9.14 -9.27
C ALA A 120 -13.93 -8.14 -9.64
N ILE A 121 -15.19 -8.59 -9.69
CA ILE A 121 -16.34 -7.71 -9.93
C ILE A 121 -16.42 -6.61 -8.87
N THR A 122 -16.20 -6.95 -7.60
CA THR A 122 -16.22 -5.96 -6.50
C THR A 122 -15.14 -4.89 -6.70
N TYR A 123 -13.92 -5.27 -7.07
CA TYR A 123 -12.85 -4.31 -7.38
C TYR A 123 -13.22 -3.42 -8.57
N TRP A 124 -13.74 -3.99 -9.68
CA TRP A 124 -14.13 -3.23 -10.87
C TRP A 124 -15.26 -2.25 -10.57
N LEU A 125 -16.27 -2.67 -9.81
CA LEU A 125 -17.38 -1.80 -9.40
C LEU A 125 -16.87 -0.68 -8.47
N ASN A 126 -16.04 -1.01 -7.47
CA ASN A 126 -15.46 -0.01 -6.58
C ASN A 126 -14.62 1.03 -7.35
N ASN A 127 -13.75 0.58 -8.25
CA ASN A 127 -12.95 1.49 -9.07
C ASN A 127 -13.83 2.39 -9.96
N ARG A 128 -14.86 1.83 -10.62
CA ARG A 128 -15.68 2.55 -11.62
C ARG A 128 -16.79 3.39 -11.00
N LEU A 129 -17.43 2.90 -9.94
CA LEU A 129 -18.62 3.54 -9.37
C LEU A 129 -18.30 4.35 -8.09
N PHE A 130 -17.16 4.10 -7.45
CA PHE A 130 -16.77 4.78 -6.24
C PHE A 130 -15.54 5.68 -6.42
N GLN A 131 -14.40 5.11 -6.80
CA GLN A 131 -13.14 5.86 -6.85
C GLN A 131 -13.15 6.88 -8.00
N LEU A 132 -13.50 6.45 -9.20
CA LEU A 132 -13.49 7.29 -10.39
C LEU A 132 -14.42 8.51 -10.31
N PRO A 133 -15.71 8.38 -9.93
CA PRO A 133 -16.59 9.54 -9.78
C PRO A 133 -16.10 10.51 -8.71
N ARG A 134 -15.61 10.01 -7.56
CA ARG A 134 -15.06 10.86 -6.50
C ARG A 134 -13.85 11.65 -6.98
N TYR A 135 -12.96 10.99 -7.72
CA TYR A 135 -11.81 11.67 -8.31
C TYR A 135 -12.22 12.83 -9.22
N TYR A 136 -13.17 12.60 -10.16
CA TYR A 136 -13.63 13.65 -11.06
C TYR A 136 -14.40 14.78 -10.37
N LEU A 137 -15.14 14.48 -9.31
CA LEU A 137 -15.87 15.47 -8.52
C LEU A 137 -14.97 16.20 -7.50
N GLY A 138 -13.67 15.88 -7.44
CA GLY A 138 -12.74 16.47 -6.48
C GLY A 138 -13.02 16.08 -5.03
N LEU A 139 -13.77 14.99 -4.81
CA LEU A 139 -14.02 14.41 -3.49
C LEU A 139 -12.86 13.50 -3.07
N SER A 140 -12.77 13.18 -1.79
CA SER A 140 -11.81 12.20 -1.29
C SER A 140 -12.19 10.79 -1.78
N CYS A 141 -11.25 10.09 -2.38
CA CYS A 141 -11.34 8.64 -2.57
C CYS A 141 -11.13 7.91 -1.24
N ALA A 142 -11.05 6.58 -1.25
CA ALA A 142 -10.78 5.77 -0.07
C ALA A 142 -9.52 4.90 -0.30
N ILE A 143 -8.79 4.63 0.78
CA ILE A 143 -7.73 3.63 0.79
C ILE A 143 -8.40 2.25 0.81
N GLY A 144 -7.91 1.32 -0.01
CA GLY A 144 -8.44 -0.03 -0.16
C GLY A 144 -7.52 -1.12 0.43
N GLY A 145 -6.80 -0.79 1.49
CA GLY A 145 -5.92 -1.72 2.19
C GLY A 145 -4.55 -1.90 1.55
N THR A 146 -4.46 -1.99 0.25
CA THR A 146 -3.22 -2.24 -0.50
C THR A 146 -3.05 -1.29 -1.67
N GLY A 147 -1.84 -1.20 -2.23
CA GLY A 147 -1.56 -0.38 -3.43
C GLY A 147 -1.79 1.10 -3.22
N PHE A 148 -1.50 1.63 -2.05
CA PHE A 148 -1.60 3.06 -1.77
C PHE A 148 -0.25 3.67 -1.42
N THR A 149 -0.14 4.96 -1.63
CA THR A 149 1.04 5.77 -1.32
C THR A 149 0.65 6.89 -0.38
N VAL A 150 1.46 7.13 0.65
CA VAL A 150 1.30 8.25 1.58
C VAL A 150 2.62 8.99 1.68
N SER A 151 2.61 10.32 1.57
CA SER A 151 3.80 11.13 1.80
C SER A 151 4.26 10.98 3.25
N THR A 152 5.58 10.94 3.45
CA THR A 152 6.18 10.87 4.78
C THR A 152 5.76 12.05 5.64
N ARG A 153 5.51 13.21 5.03
CA ARG A 153 5.01 14.40 5.72
C ARG A 153 3.65 14.12 6.38
N VAL A 154 2.70 13.56 5.64
CA VAL A 154 1.36 13.22 6.16
C VAL A 154 1.44 12.15 7.23
N LEU A 155 2.26 11.11 7.03
CA LEU A 155 2.46 10.07 8.03
C LEU A 155 3.06 10.61 9.33
N LYS A 156 3.94 11.61 9.27
CA LYS A 156 4.50 12.27 10.47
C LYS A 156 3.49 13.22 11.14
N GLU A 157 2.68 13.91 10.34
CA GLU A 157 1.68 14.88 10.81
C GLU A 157 0.49 14.20 11.51
N ILE A 158 -0.06 13.16 10.88
CA ILE A 158 -1.31 12.51 11.34
C ILE A 158 -1.00 11.26 12.19
N GLY A 159 0.14 10.60 11.93
CA GLY A 159 0.48 9.32 12.53
C GLY A 159 -0.27 8.16 11.86
N TRP A 160 0.19 6.94 12.16
CA TRP A 160 -0.52 5.70 11.82
C TRP A 160 -0.98 5.03 13.11
N ASP A 161 -2.19 5.35 13.54
CA ASP A 161 -2.84 4.76 14.71
C ASP A 161 -4.08 3.91 14.32
N ALA A 162 -4.19 3.58 13.03
CA ALA A 162 -5.22 2.71 12.47
C ALA A 162 -4.86 1.25 12.79
N THR A 163 -5.51 0.69 13.80
CA THR A 163 -5.20 -0.64 14.34
C THR A 163 -6.43 -1.54 14.46
N CYS A 164 -7.59 -1.09 14.01
CA CYS A 164 -8.78 -1.93 13.91
C CYS A 164 -8.68 -2.93 12.75
N LEU A 165 -9.66 -3.80 12.60
CA LEU A 165 -9.70 -4.82 11.55
C LEU A 165 -9.74 -4.22 10.13
N THR A 166 -10.34 -3.04 10.00
CA THR A 166 -10.44 -2.25 8.76
C THR A 166 -9.57 -1.00 8.88
N GLU A 167 -8.27 -1.20 9.06
CA GLU A 167 -7.29 -0.14 9.31
C GLU A 167 -7.21 0.89 8.17
N ASP A 168 -7.49 0.47 6.95
CA ASP A 168 -7.53 1.29 5.74
C ASP A 168 -8.69 2.30 5.78
N LEU A 169 -9.88 1.84 6.16
CA LEU A 169 -11.04 2.72 6.33
C LEU A 169 -10.84 3.67 7.52
N GLU A 170 -10.34 3.17 8.65
CA GLU A 170 -10.00 3.99 9.82
C GLU A 170 -9.02 5.10 9.44
N PHE A 171 -7.95 4.77 8.69
CA PHE A 171 -6.97 5.75 8.26
C PHE A 171 -7.55 6.73 7.24
N THR A 172 -8.39 6.26 6.31
CA THR A 172 -9.12 7.15 5.37
C THR A 172 -9.96 8.19 6.13
N ILE A 173 -10.70 7.78 7.16
CA ILE A 173 -11.51 8.69 7.97
C ILE A 173 -10.63 9.71 8.70
N LYS A 174 -9.52 9.28 9.31
CA LYS A 174 -8.56 10.17 9.97
C LYS A 174 -7.98 11.21 9.02
N LEU A 175 -7.61 10.81 7.80
CA LEU A 175 -7.14 11.73 6.76
C LEU A 175 -8.18 12.79 6.43
N VAL A 176 -9.42 12.37 6.17
CA VAL A 176 -10.51 13.30 5.81
C VAL A 176 -10.84 14.27 6.96
N LEU A 177 -10.88 13.78 8.20
CA LEU A 177 -11.10 14.63 9.39
C LEU A 177 -9.96 15.64 9.58
N ALA A 178 -8.74 15.31 9.19
CA ALA A 178 -7.58 16.21 9.19
C ALA A 178 -7.52 17.14 7.94
N GLY A 179 -8.57 17.18 7.12
CA GLY A 179 -8.63 18.00 5.92
C GLY A 179 -7.77 17.52 4.75
N LYS A 180 -7.23 16.29 4.83
CA LYS A 180 -6.48 15.66 3.73
C LYS A 180 -7.42 14.90 2.80
N LYS A 181 -7.05 14.81 1.53
CA LYS A 181 -7.79 14.02 0.53
C LYS A 181 -6.98 12.81 0.10
N VAL A 182 -7.65 11.71 -0.08
CA VAL A 182 -7.13 10.55 -0.82
C VAL A 182 -7.44 10.75 -2.29
N TYR A 183 -6.42 10.77 -3.14
CA TYR A 183 -6.52 10.83 -4.59
C TYR A 183 -6.49 9.43 -5.19
N TRP A 184 -6.80 9.29 -6.46
CA TRP A 184 -6.83 7.99 -7.13
C TRP A 184 -5.99 8.00 -8.40
N ALA A 185 -5.08 7.02 -8.53
CA ALA A 185 -4.20 6.85 -9.68
C ALA A 185 -4.66 5.66 -10.53
N HIS A 186 -5.43 5.93 -11.58
CA HIS A 186 -6.01 4.92 -12.46
C HIS A 186 -4.98 3.98 -13.09
N ASN A 187 -3.79 4.49 -13.42
CA ASN A 187 -2.76 3.71 -14.13
C ASN A 187 -1.74 3.04 -13.19
N ALA A 188 -1.84 3.26 -11.88
CA ALA A 188 -1.03 2.57 -10.90
C ALA A 188 -1.75 1.30 -10.46
N VAL A 189 -1.53 0.19 -11.16
CA VAL A 189 -2.31 -1.04 -10.96
C VAL A 189 -1.61 -1.99 -10.00
N VAL A 190 -2.39 -2.53 -9.07
CA VAL A 190 -2.02 -3.62 -8.17
C VAL A 190 -3.00 -4.77 -8.37
N TYR A 191 -2.50 -5.97 -8.47
CA TYR A 191 -3.27 -7.20 -8.62
C TYR A 191 -3.28 -7.96 -7.29
N ASP A 192 -4.47 -8.18 -6.77
CA ASP A 192 -4.73 -8.88 -5.51
C ASP A 192 -5.37 -10.27 -5.77
#